data_3def6725e8c0126562570d403b416d76
#
_entry.id   3def6725e8c0126562570d403b416d76
#
_cell.length_a   1.000
_cell.length_b   1.000
_cell.length_c   1.000
_cell.angle_alpha   90.00
_cell.angle_beta   90.00
_cell.angle_gamma   90.00
#
_symmetry.space_group_name_H-M   'P 1'
#
loop_
_entity.id
_entity.type
_entity.pdbx_description
1 polymer ?
#
loop_
_entity_poly.entity_id
_entity_poly.type
_entity_poly.pdbx_seq_one_letter_code
_entity_poly.pdbx_strand_id
1 'polypeptide(L)'
;NLTVLENLQIGAYMRNDKEEIAKDIKWVYELFPRLEERSWQMAGTLSGGEQQMLAVGRALLSRPQLMMMDEPSLGLAPLIIKDIFNIIQEINSRGMTILLIEQNANMALKVAHQAYVLETGKITMSGTGQELLENPDIKAAYLGKKRNQK
;
A
#
# COMPACT_ATOMS: atom_id res chain seq x y z
N ASN A 1 -8.55 21.68 -3.15
CA ASN A 1 -9.70 22.14 -2.33
C ASN A 1 -10.88 21.14 -2.37
N LEU A 2 -10.61 19.85 -2.16
CA LEU A 2 -11.63 18.79 -2.11
C LEU A 2 -11.60 18.12 -0.75
N THR A 3 -12.77 17.75 -0.26
CA THR A 3 -12.92 16.93 0.94
C THR A 3 -12.41 15.50 0.71
N VAL A 4 -12.28 14.73 1.79
CA VAL A 4 -11.95 13.29 1.72
C VAL A 4 -12.97 12.55 0.86
N LEU A 5 -14.28 12.76 1.12
CA LEU A 5 -15.34 12.10 0.35
C LEU A 5 -15.29 12.46 -1.14
N GLU A 6 -15.13 13.74 -1.48
CA GLU A 6 -15.02 14.18 -2.87
C GLU A 6 -13.80 13.57 -3.57
N ASN A 7 -12.66 13.45 -2.88
CA ASN A 7 -11.49 12.75 -3.40
C ASN A 7 -11.76 11.27 -3.70
N LEU A 8 -12.48 10.56 -2.83
CA LEU A 8 -12.88 9.18 -3.09
C LEU A 8 -13.81 9.11 -4.31
N GLN A 9 -14.81 9.98 -4.39
CA GLN A 9 -15.75 10.02 -5.50
C GLN A 9 -15.07 10.26 -6.86
N ILE A 10 -14.03 11.09 -6.90
CA ILE A 10 -13.21 11.28 -8.12
C ILE A 10 -12.57 9.96 -8.58
N GLY A 11 -12.18 9.07 -7.67
CA GLY A 11 -11.66 7.74 -8.02
C GLY A 11 -12.64 6.92 -8.86
N ALA A 12 -13.95 7.16 -8.70
CA ALA A 12 -15.02 6.50 -9.45
C ALA A 12 -15.54 7.34 -10.64
N TYR A 13 -14.83 8.40 -11.05
CA TYR A 13 -15.33 9.37 -12.06
C TYR A 13 -15.79 8.73 -13.38
N MET A 14 -15.12 7.68 -13.83
CA MET A 14 -15.46 6.96 -15.07
C MET A 14 -16.58 5.92 -14.91
N ARG A 15 -17.14 5.77 -13.70
CA ARG A 15 -18.14 4.77 -13.36
C ARG A 15 -19.53 5.41 -13.25
N ASN A 16 -20.56 4.63 -13.61
CA ASN A 16 -21.97 5.07 -13.57
C ASN A 16 -22.83 4.25 -12.60
N ASP A 17 -22.24 3.23 -11.96
CA ASP A 17 -22.90 2.26 -11.08
C ASP A 17 -22.98 2.79 -9.64
N LYS A 18 -23.85 3.78 -9.40
CA LYS A 18 -23.95 4.54 -8.14
C LYS A 18 -24.06 3.67 -6.88
N GLU A 19 -24.85 2.59 -6.95
CA GLU A 19 -25.02 1.68 -5.81
C GLU A 19 -23.74 0.94 -5.46
N GLU A 20 -23.01 0.48 -6.47
CA GLU A 20 -21.73 -0.19 -6.28
C GLU A 20 -20.63 0.79 -5.82
N ILE A 21 -20.63 2.02 -6.33
CA ILE A 21 -19.73 3.08 -5.85
C ILE A 21 -19.96 3.34 -4.36
N ALA A 22 -21.21 3.39 -3.91
CA ALA A 22 -21.54 3.58 -2.49
C ALA A 22 -21.02 2.41 -1.63
N LYS A 23 -21.14 1.17 -2.11
CA LYS A 23 -20.57 -0.02 -1.43
C LYS A 23 -19.04 0.04 -1.37
N ASP A 24 -18.40 0.46 -2.47
CA ASP A 24 -16.94 0.58 -2.51
C ASP A 24 -16.43 1.69 -1.58
N ILE A 25 -17.13 2.83 -1.47
CA ILE A 25 -16.80 3.88 -0.49
C ILE A 25 -16.92 3.33 0.93
N LYS A 26 -17.96 2.57 1.23
CA LYS A 26 -18.13 1.94 2.54
C LYS A 26 -16.98 0.97 2.84
N TRP A 27 -16.60 0.14 1.87
CA TRP A 27 -15.45 -0.75 2.01
C TRP A 27 -14.13 0.01 2.24
N VAL A 28 -13.91 1.12 1.53
CA VAL A 28 -12.73 1.98 1.75
C VAL A 28 -12.74 2.52 3.19
N TYR A 29 -13.90 2.87 3.74
CA TYR A 29 -14.02 3.31 5.13
C TYR A 29 -13.77 2.18 6.13
N GLU A 30 -14.17 0.95 5.81
CA GLU A 30 -13.83 -0.24 6.61
C GLU A 30 -12.31 -0.47 6.64
N LEU A 31 -11.60 -0.27 5.51
CA LEU A 31 -10.14 -0.34 5.45
C LEU A 31 -9.45 0.84 6.17
N PHE A 32 -10.05 2.02 6.10
CA PHE A 32 -9.49 3.27 6.59
C PHE A 32 -10.51 4.05 7.44
N PRO A 33 -10.82 3.61 8.68
CA PRO A 33 -11.85 4.27 9.51
C PRO A 33 -11.60 5.76 9.75
N ARG A 34 -10.32 6.18 9.77
CA ARG A 34 -9.95 7.60 9.89
C ARG A 34 -10.44 8.46 8.73
N LEU A 35 -10.56 7.89 7.53
CA LEU A 35 -11.11 8.63 6.39
C LEU A 35 -12.62 8.84 6.53
N GLU A 36 -13.34 7.88 7.14
CA GLU A 36 -14.76 8.02 7.44
C GLU A 36 -15.00 9.14 8.46
N GLU A 37 -14.29 9.10 9.59
CA GLU A 37 -14.34 10.12 10.65
C GLU A 37 -14.10 11.54 10.12
N ARG A 38 -13.32 11.66 9.05
CA ARG A 38 -12.87 12.92 8.44
C ARG A 38 -13.41 13.13 7.03
N SER A 39 -14.49 12.46 6.65
CA SER A 39 -15.03 12.48 5.28
C SER A 39 -15.35 13.89 4.76
N TRP A 40 -15.72 14.80 5.64
CA TRP A 40 -16.01 16.22 5.40
C TRP A 40 -14.78 17.14 5.41
N GLN A 41 -13.64 16.65 5.92
CA GLN A 41 -12.42 17.45 6.07
C GLN A 41 -11.73 17.67 4.73
N MET A 42 -11.12 18.83 4.53
CA MET A 42 -10.29 19.12 3.36
C MET A 42 -9.07 18.18 3.31
N ALA A 43 -8.91 17.44 2.23
CA ALA A 43 -7.86 16.43 2.10
C ALA A 43 -6.43 16.97 2.29
N GLY A 44 -6.18 18.23 1.89
CA GLY A 44 -4.89 18.88 2.08
C GLY A 44 -4.52 19.16 3.55
N THR A 45 -5.46 19.03 4.50
CA THR A 45 -5.23 19.22 5.93
C THR A 45 -5.00 17.92 6.71
N LEU A 46 -5.05 16.78 6.01
CA LEU A 46 -4.76 15.46 6.58
C LEU A 46 -3.26 15.30 6.86
N SER A 47 -2.93 14.45 7.82
CA SER A 47 -1.55 13.98 8.03
C SER A 47 -1.03 13.22 6.80
N GLY A 48 0.30 13.13 6.63
CA GLY A 48 0.89 12.40 5.49
C GLY A 48 0.40 10.95 5.40
N GLY A 49 0.24 10.25 6.53
CA GLY A 49 -0.30 8.89 6.55
C GLY A 49 -1.76 8.81 6.10
N GLU A 50 -2.60 9.75 6.55
CA GLU A 50 -4.00 9.83 6.11
C GLU A 50 -4.12 10.22 4.63
N GLN A 51 -3.23 11.08 4.12
CA GLN A 51 -3.16 11.40 2.69
C GLN A 51 -2.78 10.17 1.86
N GLN A 52 -1.85 9.35 2.35
CA GLN A 52 -1.48 8.08 1.70
C GLN A 52 -2.66 7.10 1.68
N MET A 53 -3.37 6.95 2.81
CA MET A 53 -4.59 6.13 2.90
C MET A 53 -5.66 6.64 1.91
N LEU A 54 -5.85 7.95 1.81
CA LEU A 54 -6.79 8.55 0.88
C LEU A 54 -6.39 8.30 -0.59
N ALA A 55 -5.10 8.36 -0.91
CA ALA A 55 -4.61 8.06 -2.26
C ALA A 55 -4.90 6.60 -2.66
N VAL A 56 -4.65 5.65 -1.75
CA VAL A 56 -4.99 4.23 -1.94
C VAL A 56 -6.50 4.06 -2.07
N GLY A 57 -7.29 4.62 -1.16
CA GLY A 57 -8.75 4.56 -1.20
C GLY A 57 -9.33 5.10 -2.51
N ARG A 58 -8.83 6.26 -2.98
CA ARG A 58 -9.22 6.83 -4.27
C ARG A 58 -8.91 5.90 -5.44
N ALA A 59 -7.73 5.25 -5.44
CA ALA A 59 -7.38 4.30 -6.48
C ALA A 59 -8.29 3.06 -6.48
N LEU A 60 -8.69 2.57 -5.31
CA LEU A 60 -9.61 1.43 -5.17
C LEU A 60 -10.99 1.71 -5.80
N LEU A 61 -11.47 2.94 -5.74
CA LEU A 61 -12.77 3.32 -6.30
C LEU A 61 -12.87 3.17 -7.82
N SER A 62 -11.73 3.12 -8.53
CA SER A 62 -11.71 2.82 -9.97
C SER A 62 -11.86 1.32 -10.29
N ARG A 63 -11.86 0.43 -9.28
CA ARG A 63 -11.83 -1.04 -9.41
C ARG A 63 -10.72 -1.52 -10.35
N PRO A 64 -9.46 -1.17 -10.13
CA PRO A 64 -8.38 -1.56 -11.02
C PRO A 64 -8.11 -3.07 -10.93
N GLN A 65 -7.67 -3.68 -12.03
CA GLN A 65 -7.15 -5.06 -12.02
C GLN A 65 -5.70 -5.13 -11.50
N LEU A 66 -4.95 -4.05 -11.70
CA LEU A 66 -3.58 -3.87 -11.25
C LEU A 66 -3.43 -2.53 -10.54
N MET A 67 -2.94 -2.54 -9.31
CA MET A 67 -2.55 -1.35 -8.57
C MET A 67 -1.02 -1.28 -8.46
N MET A 68 -0.45 -0.17 -8.86
CA MET A 68 0.99 0.10 -8.72
C MET A 68 1.22 1.06 -7.57
N MET A 69 2.09 0.67 -6.64
CA MET A 69 2.45 1.46 -5.46
C MET A 69 3.95 1.69 -5.43
N ASP A 70 4.35 2.94 -5.41
CA ASP A 70 5.75 3.36 -5.34
C ASP A 70 6.04 3.93 -3.96
N GLU A 71 6.85 3.21 -3.18
CA GLU A 71 7.27 3.52 -1.81
C GLU A 71 6.12 3.98 -0.88
N PRO A 72 4.99 3.23 -0.79
CA PRO A 72 3.84 3.67 -0.01
C PRO A 72 4.12 3.81 1.49
N SER A 73 5.22 3.27 1.99
CA SER A 73 5.62 3.38 3.40
C SER A 73 6.58 4.55 3.70
N LEU A 74 7.05 5.27 2.68
CA LEU A 74 8.08 6.30 2.83
C LEU A 74 7.61 7.45 3.74
N GLY A 75 8.42 7.78 4.75
CA GLY A 75 8.16 8.90 5.65
C GLY A 75 7.04 8.69 6.66
N LEU A 76 6.46 7.49 6.76
CA LEU A 76 5.38 7.17 7.67
C LEU A 76 5.89 6.64 9.02
N ALA A 77 5.08 6.84 10.06
CA ALA A 77 5.35 6.26 11.37
C ALA A 77 5.26 4.71 11.33
N PRO A 78 6.05 3.99 12.14
CA PRO A 78 6.12 2.52 12.09
C PRO A 78 4.76 1.81 12.23
N LEU A 79 3.84 2.37 12.99
CA LEU A 79 2.49 1.81 13.16
C LEU A 79 1.70 1.91 11.84
N ILE A 80 1.75 3.07 11.19
CA ILE A 80 1.07 3.31 9.91
C ILE A 80 1.65 2.44 8.80
N ILE A 81 2.98 2.23 8.79
CA ILE A 81 3.63 1.29 7.85
C ILE A 81 3.00 -0.10 7.98
N LYS A 82 2.86 -0.61 9.20
CA LYS A 82 2.26 -1.92 9.43
C LYS A 82 0.82 -1.98 8.90
N ASP A 83 0.03 -0.94 9.15
CA ASP A 83 -1.35 -0.85 8.67
C ASP A 83 -1.43 -0.87 7.15
N ILE A 84 -0.56 -0.10 6.46
CA ILE A 84 -0.48 -0.10 4.99
C ILE A 84 -0.19 -1.50 4.44
N PHE A 85 0.76 -2.24 5.02
CA PHE A 85 1.08 -3.59 4.54
C PHE A 85 -0.05 -4.59 4.82
N ASN A 86 -0.76 -4.48 5.93
CA ASN A 86 -1.95 -5.28 6.20
C ASN A 86 -3.04 -5.01 5.15
N ILE A 87 -3.25 -3.75 4.78
CA ILE A 87 -4.21 -3.34 3.77
C ILE A 87 -3.81 -3.85 2.38
N ILE A 88 -2.53 -3.80 2.02
CA ILE A 88 -2.00 -4.40 0.78
C ILE A 88 -2.38 -5.88 0.69
N GLN A 89 -2.21 -6.65 1.79
CA GLN A 89 -2.60 -8.05 1.83
C GLN A 89 -4.12 -8.23 1.69
N GLU A 90 -4.91 -7.41 2.39
CA GLU A 90 -6.38 -7.46 2.30
C GLU A 90 -6.88 -7.18 0.88
N ILE A 91 -6.35 -6.15 0.22
CA ILE A 91 -6.70 -5.80 -1.16
C ILE A 91 -6.31 -6.94 -2.12
N ASN A 92 -5.12 -7.52 -1.94
CA ASN A 92 -4.66 -8.64 -2.77
C ASN A 92 -5.50 -9.90 -2.56
N SER A 93 -5.91 -10.20 -1.33
CA SER A 93 -6.76 -11.35 -1.00
C SER A 93 -8.12 -11.31 -1.72
N ARG A 94 -8.58 -10.13 -2.09
CA ARG A 94 -9.80 -9.90 -2.89
C ARG A 94 -9.57 -10.02 -4.41
N GLY A 95 -8.39 -10.48 -4.82
CA GLY A 95 -8.07 -10.78 -6.23
C GLY A 95 -7.43 -9.64 -7.00
N MET A 96 -7.09 -8.51 -6.35
CA MET A 96 -6.38 -7.42 -7.02
C MET A 96 -4.89 -7.71 -7.12
N THR A 97 -4.32 -7.57 -8.31
CA THR A 97 -2.87 -7.65 -8.49
C THR A 97 -2.21 -6.36 -8.01
N ILE A 98 -1.12 -6.49 -7.25
CA ILE A 98 -0.37 -5.32 -6.74
C ILE A 98 1.09 -5.42 -7.23
N LEU A 99 1.57 -4.36 -7.87
CA LEU A 99 2.98 -4.13 -8.12
C LEU A 99 3.48 -3.14 -7.07
N LEU A 100 4.31 -3.63 -6.15
CA LEU A 100 4.84 -2.86 -5.04
C LEU A 100 6.33 -2.57 -5.24
N ILE A 101 6.72 -1.31 -5.20
CA ILE A 101 8.11 -0.87 -5.15
C ILE A 101 8.36 -0.37 -3.73
N GLU A 102 9.36 -0.92 -3.05
CA GLU A 102 9.66 -0.60 -1.65
C GLU A 102 11.14 -0.71 -1.31
N GLN A 103 11.62 0.21 -0.48
CA GLN A 103 12.95 0.11 0.14
C GLN A 103 12.91 -0.76 1.40
N ASN A 104 11.76 -0.86 2.07
CA ASN A 104 11.57 -1.70 3.25
C ASN A 104 11.47 -3.17 2.83
N ALA A 105 12.62 -3.75 2.42
CA ALA A 105 12.68 -5.10 1.91
C ALA A 105 12.05 -6.14 2.85
N ASN A 106 12.23 -5.98 4.17
CA ASN A 106 11.65 -6.93 5.15
C ASN A 106 10.13 -6.97 5.10
N MET A 107 9.48 -5.81 5.03
CA MET A 107 8.02 -5.74 4.97
C MET A 107 7.51 -6.16 3.59
N ALA A 108 8.15 -5.70 2.51
CA ALA A 108 7.77 -6.04 1.15
C ALA A 108 7.85 -7.54 0.88
N LEU A 109 8.95 -8.20 1.25
CA LEU A 109 9.14 -9.63 1.04
C LEU A 109 8.17 -10.50 1.84
N LYS A 110 7.70 -10.04 3.00
CA LYS A 110 6.69 -10.76 3.80
C LYS A 110 5.32 -10.83 3.14
N VAL A 111 4.99 -9.87 2.29
CA VAL A 111 3.69 -9.81 1.62
C VAL A 111 3.75 -10.22 0.15
N ALA A 112 4.95 -10.29 -0.43
CA ALA A 112 5.15 -10.58 -1.83
C ALA A 112 5.02 -12.08 -2.13
N HIS A 113 4.24 -12.43 -3.16
CA HIS A 113 4.25 -13.77 -3.75
C HIS A 113 5.49 -14.00 -4.60
N GLN A 114 5.84 -12.99 -5.40
CA GLN A 114 7.03 -12.94 -6.25
C GLN A 114 7.74 -11.61 -6.03
N ALA A 115 9.06 -11.61 -5.96
CA ALA A 115 9.86 -10.41 -5.80
C ALA A 115 11.09 -10.39 -6.71
N TYR A 116 11.51 -9.18 -7.03
CA TYR A 116 12.68 -8.89 -7.86
C TYR A 116 13.55 -7.86 -7.13
N VAL A 117 14.82 -8.17 -6.99
CA VAL A 117 15.81 -7.24 -6.42
C VAL A 117 16.42 -6.45 -7.56
N LEU A 118 16.25 -5.13 -7.49
CA LEU A 118 16.75 -4.21 -8.51
C LEU A 118 17.95 -3.43 -7.97
N GLU A 119 19.08 -3.53 -8.65
CA GLU A 119 20.30 -2.79 -8.32
C GLU A 119 20.84 -2.12 -9.57
N THR A 120 21.08 -0.82 -9.49
CA THR A 120 21.65 -0.02 -10.60
C THR A 120 20.92 -0.28 -11.95
N GLY A 121 19.58 -0.36 -11.91
CA GLY A 121 18.76 -0.57 -13.10
C GLY A 121 18.74 -2.01 -13.65
N LYS A 122 19.28 -2.98 -12.91
CA LYS A 122 19.29 -4.40 -13.32
C LYS A 122 18.67 -5.28 -12.24
N ILE A 123 17.92 -6.30 -12.67
CA ILE A 123 17.45 -7.34 -11.76
C ILE A 123 18.63 -8.25 -11.43
N THR A 124 19.02 -8.27 -10.15
CA THR A 124 20.14 -9.09 -9.65
C THR A 124 19.67 -10.40 -9.06
N MET A 125 18.44 -10.43 -8.48
CA MET A 125 17.85 -11.64 -7.93
C MET A 125 16.33 -11.63 -8.19
N SER A 126 15.72 -12.82 -8.23
CA SER A 126 14.28 -13.00 -8.25
C SER A 126 13.90 -14.30 -7.56
N GLY A 127 12.71 -14.35 -6.98
CA GLY A 127 12.20 -15.51 -6.27
C GLY A 127 10.91 -15.18 -5.52
N THR A 128 10.38 -16.14 -4.79
CA THR A 128 9.29 -15.88 -3.87
C THR A 128 9.75 -14.97 -2.72
N GLY A 129 8.81 -14.24 -2.11
CA GLY A 129 9.15 -13.41 -0.96
C GLY A 129 9.83 -14.20 0.16
N GLN A 130 9.39 -15.43 0.41
CA GLN A 130 9.97 -16.30 1.43
C GLN A 130 11.38 -16.75 1.08
N GLU A 131 11.64 -17.19 -0.14
CA GLU A 131 12.99 -17.58 -0.59
C GLU A 131 13.99 -16.43 -0.43
N LEU A 132 13.58 -15.22 -0.82
CA LEU A 132 14.43 -14.04 -0.68
C LEU A 132 14.62 -13.60 0.79
N LEU A 133 13.63 -13.77 1.65
CA LEU A 133 13.77 -13.53 3.09
C LEU A 133 14.81 -14.46 3.74
N GLU A 134 14.96 -15.68 3.23
CA GLU A 134 15.90 -16.66 3.75
C GLU A 134 17.29 -16.53 3.13
N ASN A 135 17.41 -15.85 1.99
CA ASN A 135 18.67 -15.67 1.28
C ASN A 135 19.71 -14.91 2.10
N PRO A 136 20.95 -15.44 2.28
CA PRO A 136 21.99 -14.82 3.07
C PRO A 136 22.43 -13.44 2.56
N ASP A 137 22.48 -13.25 1.24
CA ASP A 137 22.91 -11.99 0.62
C ASP A 137 21.86 -10.89 0.86
N ILE A 138 20.57 -11.22 0.75
CA ILE A 138 19.47 -10.31 1.08
C ILE A 138 19.50 -9.95 2.57
N LYS A 139 19.73 -10.94 3.46
CA LYS A 139 19.88 -10.68 4.89
C LYS A 139 21.03 -9.75 5.20
N ALA A 140 22.15 -9.93 4.53
CA ALA A 140 23.34 -9.10 4.73
C ALA A 140 23.17 -7.67 4.19
N ALA A 141 22.55 -7.52 3.01
CA ALA A 141 22.44 -6.24 2.32
C ALA A 141 21.26 -5.37 2.83
N TYR A 142 20.09 -6.00 3.06
CA TYR A 142 18.83 -5.26 3.25
C TYR A 142 18.13 -5.50 4.59
N LEU A 143 18.37 -6.65 5.27
CA LEU A 143 17.63 -6.98 6.49
C LEU A 143 18.39 -6.67 7.78
N GLY A 144 19.60 -6.13 7.68
CA GLY A 144 20.45 -5.79 8.82
C GLY A 144 20.96 -7.03 9.57
N LYS A 145 22.26 -7.11 9.84
CA LYS A 145 22.77 -8.07 10.83
C LYS A 145 22.12 -7.74 12.16
N LYS A 146 21.48 -8.71 12.83
CA LYS A 146 21.25 -8.61 14.27
C LYS A 146 22.58 -8.21 14.91
N ARG A 147 22.67 -6.99 15.44
CA ARG A 147 23.78 -6.62 16.30
C ARG A 147 23.77 -7.60 17.47
N ASN A 148 24.63 -8.61 17.43
CA ASN A 148 24.93 -9.37 18.63
C ASN A 148 25.53 -8.38 19.61
N GLN A 149 24.72 -7.90 20.54
CA GLN A 149 25.22 -7.29 21.77
C GLN A 149 25.94 -8.39 22.52
N LYS A 150 27.27 -8.29 22.56
CA LYS A 150 28.10 -8.93 23.58
C LYS A 150 28.05 -8.08 24.83
#